data_64a8d1ac0cfde030acaa68c7635f6ce6
#
_entry.id   64a8d1ac0cfde030acaa68c7635f6ce6
#
_cell.length_a   1.000
_cell.length_b   1.000
_cell.length_c   1.000
_cell.angle_alpha   90.00
_cell.angle_beta   90.00
_cell.angle_gamma   90.00
#
_symmetry.space_group_name_H-M   'P 1'
#
loop_
_entity.id
_entity.type
_entity.pdbx_description
1 polymer ?
#
loop_
_entity_poly.entity_id
_entity_poly.type
_entity_poly.pdbx_seq_one_letter_code
_entity_poly.pdbx_strand_id
1 'polypeptide(L)'
;VESSDGLVETLREAHPGTTIVDDLGTWLTGALDDADAWDLPRGTAAPATDALCAAVQRYRGDLVLVSPEVGWGVVPATRSGRLFQDEMGTLNFRLAATCETVVLVVAGLPLPLKSDDPKTDDDSGSDFR
;
A
#
# COMPACT_ATOMS: atom_id res chain seq x y z
N VAL A 1 -17.99 -1.86 8.71
CA VAL A 1 -16.55 -1.79 8.59
C VAL A 1 -15.90 -2.52 9.69
N GLU A 2 -15.12 -3.35 9.26
CA GLU A 2 -14.33 -4.20 10.06
C GLU A 2 -13.14 -3.44 10.63
N SER A 3 -12.70 -3.85 11.79
CA SER A 3 -11.49 -3.33 12.40
C SER A 3 -10.29 -3.57 11.49
N SER A 4 -9.20 -2.85 11.71
CA SER A 4 -7.95 -3.06 10.97
C SER A 4 -7.45 -4.52 11.05
N ASP A 5 -7.83 -5.23 12.10
CA ASP A 5 -7.49 -6.65 12.27
C ASP A 5 -8.21 -7.56 11.27
N GLY A 6 -9.41 -7.19 10.80
CA GLY A 6 -10.20 -8.00 9.89
C GLY A 6 -9.50 -8.30 8.57
N LEU A 7 -8.81 -7.31 7.98
CA LEU A 7 -8.03 -7.52 6.76
C LEU A 7 -6.86 -8.49 6.99
N VAL A 8 -6.13 -8.29 8.07
CA VAL A 8 -4.97 -9.13 8.40
C VAL A 8 -5.40 -10.58 8.60
N GLU A 9 -6.49 -10.81 9.34
CA GLU A 9 -7.07 -12.14 9.52
C GLU A 9 -7.51 -12.78 8.19
N THR A 10 -8.17 -12.00 7.34
CA THR A 10 -8.59 -12.47 6.01
C THR A 10 -7.38 -12.90 5.17
N LEU A 11 -6.29 -12.15 5.20
CA LEU A 11 -5.09 -12.46 4.43
C LEU A 11 -4.27 -13.62 5.00
N ARG A 12 -4.52 -14.04 6.23
CA ARG A 12 -3.88 -15.24 6.80
C ARG A 12 -4.45 -16.54 6.23
N GLU A 13 -5.60 -16.45 5.59
CA GLU A 13 -6.24 -17.58 4.94
C GLU A 13 -6.03 -17.50 3.42
N ALA A 14 -5.83 -18.64 2.77
CA ALA A 14 -5.78 -18.70 1.32
C ALA A 14 -7.21 -18.69 0.75
N HIS A 15 -7.43 -17.87 -0.26
CA HIS A 15 -8.71 -17.78 -0.95
C HIS A 15 -8.55 -18.21 -2.41
N PRO A 16 -9.55 -18.93 -2.98
CA PRO A 16 -9.50 -19.25 -4.40
C PRO A 16 -9.70 -18.00 -5.26
N GLY A 17 -9.04 -17.97 -6.40
CA GLY A 17 -9.10 -16.84 -7.32
C GLY A 17 -8.27 -15.66 -6.88
N THR A 18 -8.58 -14.48 -7.41
CA THR A 18 -7.88 -13.24 -7.09
C THR A 18 -8.57 -12.51 -5.95
N THR A 19 -7.81 -12.16 -4.93
CA THR A 19 -8.27 -11.30 -3.83
C THR A 19 -7.89 -9.87 -4.11
N ILE A 20 -8.84 -8.95 -4.03
CA ILE A 20 -8.63 -7.52 -4.23
C ILE A 20 -8.89 -6.80 -2.90
N VAL A 21 -7.93 -6.02 -2.46
CA VAL A 21 -8.06 -5.13 -1.30
C VAL A 21 -8.23 -3.69 -1.80
N ASP A 22 -9.39 -3.14 -1.60
CA ASP A 22 -9.74 -1.78 -2.05
C ASP A 22 -10.38 -1.01 -0.89
N ASP A 23 -9.68 -0.09 -0.25
CA ASP A 23 -8.32 0.33 -0.50
C ASP A 23 -7.53 0.40 0.82
N LEU A 24 -6.22 0.51 0.70
CA LEU A 24 -5.32 0.57 1.88
C LEU A 24 -5.38 1.90 2.63
N GLY A 25 -5.83 2.98 1.99
CA GLY A 25 -6.04 4.26 2.67
C GLY A 25 -7.15 4.17 3.70
N THR A 26 -8.26 3.55 3.36
CA THR A 26 -9.36 3.28 4.30
C THR A 26 -8.92 2.35 5.42
N TRP A 27 -8.17 1.31 5.10
CA TRP A 27 -7.61 0.41 6.10
C TRP A 27 -6.68 1.15 7.07
N LEU A 28 -5.77 2.00 6.56
CA LEU A 28 -4.84 2.74 7.41
C LEU A 28 -5.57 3.72 8.32
N THR A 29 -6.60 4.40 7.83
CA THR A 29 -7.46 5.26 8.66
C THR A 29 -8.03 4.47 9.82
N GLY A 30 -8.57 3.28 9.57
CA GLY A 30 -9.07 2.39 10.62
C GLY A 30 -7.99 1.98 11.62
N ALA A 31 -6.79 1.68 11.14
CA ALA A 31 -5.66 1.33 12.02
C ALA A 31 -5.22 2.49 12.92
N LEU A 32 -5.22 3.71 12.38
CA LEU A 32 -4.92 4.91 13.16
C LEU A 32 -6.03 5.23 14.18
N ASP A 33 -7.28 5.01 13.81
CA ASP A 33 -8.43 5.15 14.72
C ASP A 33 -8.36 4.12 15.86
N ASP A 34 -8.14 2.85 15.53
CA ASP A 34 -8.06 1.76 16.51
C ASP A 34 -6.91 1.95 17.50
N ALA A 35 -5.81 2.53 17.06
CA ALA A 35 -4.65 2.83 17.91
C ALA A 35 -4.76 4.18 18.63
N ASP A 36 -5.81 4.95 18.40
CA ASP A 36 -5.95 6.34 18.88
C ASP A 36 -4.70 7.19 18.56
N ALA A 37 -4.18 7.05 17.35
CA ALA A 37 -2.84 7.47 16.98
C ALA A 37 -2.76 8.84 16.32
N TRP A 38 -3.90 9.49 16.02
CA TRP A 38 -3.91 10.71 15.23
C TRP A 38 -3.13 11.89 15.85
N ASP A 39 -3.06 11.96 17.17
CA ASP A 39 -2.30 12.97 17.90
C ASP A 39 -0.98 12.43 18.48
N LEU A 40 -0.62 11.20 18.11
CA LEU A 40 0.59 10.53 18.59
C LEU A 40 1.71 10.57 17.54
N PRO A 41 2.96 10.28 17.91
CA PRO A 41 4.07 10.25 16.97
C PRO A 41 3.87 9.22 15.86
N ARG A 42 4.55 9.43 14.73
CA ARG A 42 4.65 8.43 13.67
C ARG A 42 5.18 7.11 14.24
N GLY A 43 4.66 6.01 13.71
CA GLY A 43 5.03 4.66 14.16
C GLY A 43 4.15 4.12 15.28
N THR A 44 3.23 4.90 15.86
CA THR A 44 2.31 4.39 16.89
C THR A 44 1.42 3.26 16.35
N ALA A 45 1.03 3.30 15.08
CA ALA A 45 0.27 2.24 14.41
C ALA A 45 1.16 1.12 13.84
N ALA A 46 2.46 1.11 14.11
CA ALA A 46 3.40 0.12 13.57
C ALA A 46 2.99 -1.34 13.85
N PRO A 47 2.45 -1.71 15.01
CA PRO A 47 1.97 -3.09 15.21
C PRO A 47 0.97 -3.53 14.13
N ALA A 48 0.03 -2.67 13.75
CA ALA A 48 -0.96 -2.98 12.71
C ALA A 48 -0.32 -3.03 11.31
N THR A 49 0.51 -2.06 10.95
CA THR A 49 1.17 -2.01 9.64
C THR A 49 2.19 -3.14 9.48
N ASP A 50 2.90 -3.50 10.54
CA ASP A 50 3.82 -4.66 10.54
C ASP A 50 3.06 -5.96 10.32
N ALA A 51 1.91 -6.13 11.00
CA ALA A 51 1.07 -7.31 10.83
C ALA A 51 0.53 -7.42 9.40
N LEU A 52 0.09 -6.32 8.80
CA LEU A 52 -0.36 -6.30 7.41
C LEU A 52 0.76 -6.67 6.44
N CYS A 53 1.93 -6.07 6.57
CA CYS A 53 3.07 -6.37 5.71
C CYS A 53 3.49 -7.84 5.81
N ALA A 54 3.49 -8.41 7.01
CA ALA A 54 3.77 -9.82 7.22
C ALA A 54 2.72 -10.73 6.57
N ALA A 55 1.44 -10.37 6.68
CA ALA A 55 0.35 -11.13 6.07
C ALA A 55 0.43 -11.10 4.54
N VAL A 56 0.72 -9.94 3.95
CA VAL A 56 0.92 -9.79 2.50
C VAL A 56 2.10 -10.63 2.02
N GLN A 57 3.23 -10.57 2.73
CA GLN A 57 4.43 -11.32 2.37
C GLN A 57 4.21 -12.83 2.37
N ARG A 58 3.35 -13.32 3.25
CA ARG A 58 3.05 -14.75 3.40
C ARG A 58 1.82 -15.20 2.62
N TYR A 59 1.10 -14.28 2.00
CA TYR A 59 -0.12 -14.61 1.29
C TYR A 59 0.15 -15.60 0.16
N ARG A 60 -0.66 -16.65 0.10
CA ARG A 60 -0.59 -17.67 -0.94
C ARG A 60 -1.80 -17.54 -1.86
N GLY A 61 -1.58 -17.06 -3.05
CA GLY A 61 -2.60 -16.83 -4.04
C GLY A 61 -2.40 -15.51 -4.75
N ASP A 62 -3.32 -15.15 -5.62
CA ASP A 62 -3.28 -13.90 -6.35
C ASP A 62 -3.86 -12.78 -5.51
N LEU A 63 -3.08 -11.75 -5.26
CA LEU A 63 -3.46 -10.60 -4.43
C LEU A 63 -3.23 -9.30 -5.20
N VAL A 64 -4.25 -8.46 -5.22
CA VAL A 64 -4.18 -7.10 -5.74
C VAL A 64 -4.47 -6.13 -4.60
N LEU A 65 -3.53 -5.22 -4.35
CA LEU A 65 -3.68 -4.17 -3.35
C LEU A 65 -3.90 -2.85 -4.08
N VAL A 66 -4.98 -2.16 -3.73
CA VAL A 66 -5.26 -0.81 -4.22
C VAL A 66 -4.89 0.18 -3.12
N SER A 67 -4.05 1.15 -3.46
CA SER A 67 -3.54 2.12 -2.49
C SER A 67 -3.52 3.53 -3.08
N PRO A 68 -3.89 4.56 -2.31
CA PRO A 68 -3.73 5.93 -2.76
C PRO A 68 -2.27 6.37 -2.70
N GLU A 69 -1.83 7.13 -3.69
CA GLU A 69 -0.56 7.84 -3.65
C GLU A 69 -0.84 9.29 -3.22
N VAL A 70 -0.39 9.67 -2.03
CA VAL A 70 -0.74 10.95 -1.40
C VAL A 70 0.45 11.89 -1.20
N GLY A 71 1.62 11.52 -1.70
CA GLY A 71 2.86 12.26 -1.52
C GLY A 71 3.13 13.35 -2.55
N TRP A 72 2.27 13.53 -3.57
CA TRP A 72 2.54 14.40 -4.71
C TRP A 72 1.99 15.81 -4.56
N GLY A 73 1.21 16.06 -3.54
CA GLY A 73 0.63 17.37 -3.27
C GLY A 73 1.51 18.23 -2.38
N VAL A 74 0.99 19.41 -2.08
CA VAL A 74 1.58 20.31 -1.07
C VAL A 74 1.49 19.63 0.30
N VAL A 75 2.45 19.89 1.18
CA VAL A 75 2.42 19.39 2.56
C VAL A 75 1.08 19.78 3.22
N PRO A 76 0.33 18.81 3.79
CA PRO A 76 -0.94 19.09 4.42
C PRO A 76 -0.84 20.11 5.53
N ALA A 77 -1.85 20.98 5.64
CA ALA A 77 -1.89 22.04 6.65
C ALA A 77 -2.12 21.51 8.07
N THR A 78 -2.76 20.33 8.19
CA THR A 78 -3.09 19.75 9.49
C THR A 78 -2.05 18.70 9.89
N ARG A 79 -1.87 18.54 11.21
CA ARG A 79 -1.01 17.48 11.76
C ARG A 79 -1.50 16.10 11.37
N SER A 80 -2.79 15.84 11.45
CA SER A 80 -3.38 14.55 11.07
C SER A 80 -3.20 14.25 9.59
N GLY A 81 -3.32 15.25 8.73
CA GLY A 81 -3.03 15.10 7.29
C GLY A 81 -1.57 14.74 7.02
N ARG A 82 -0.62 15.38 7.72
CA ARG A 82 0.80 15.06 7.61
C ARG A 82 1.10 13.66 8.14
N LEU A 83 0.49 13.28 9.26
CA LEU A 83 0.65 11.94 9.81
C LEU A 83 0.15 10.88 8.82
N PHE A 84 -1.04 11.06 8.27
CA PHE A 84 -1.59 10.13 7.27
C PHE A 84 -0.70 10.03 6.03
N GLN A 85 -0.22 11.16 5.51
CA GLN A 85 0.68 11.19 4.35
C GLN A 85 1.97 10.40 4.62
N ASP A 86 2.58 10.60 5.77
CA ASP A 86 3.82 9.92 6.16
C ASP A 86 3.61 8.42 6.37
N GLU A 87 2.55 8.04 7.07
CA GLU A 87 2.22 6.63 7.33
C GLU A 87 1.83 5.89 6.04
N MET A 88 1.05 6.54 5.18
CA MET A 88 0.64 5.96 3.89
C MET A 88 1.85 5.76 2.98
N GLY A 89 2.72 6.76 2.90
CA GLY A 89 3.95 6.67 2.11
C GLY A 89 4.87 5.55 2.59
N THR A 90 5.03 5.41 3.90
CA THR A 90 5.83 4.32 4.49
C THR A 90 5.21 2.96 4.19
N LEU A 91 3.91 2.82 4.34
CA LEU A 91 3.20 1.56 4.03
C LEU A 91 3.34 1.20 2.55
N ASN A 92 3.11 2.15 1.65
CA ASN A 92 3.26 1.94 0.21
C ASN A 92 4.68 1.52 -0.16
N PHE A 93 5.69 2.16 0.42
CA PHE A 93 7.09 1.80 0.20
C PHE A 93 7.39 0.35 0.60
N ARG A 94 6.91 -0.07 1.76
CA ARG A 94 7.12 -1.44 2.26
C ARG A 94 6.39 -2.48 1.42
N LEU A 95 5.13 -2.23 1.06
CA LEU A 95 4.35 -3.17 0.25
C LEU A 95 4.88 -3.25 -1.18
N ALA A 96 5.29 -2.15 -1.78
CA ALA A 96 5.90 -2.15 -3.11
C ALA A 96 7.18 -2.99 -3.18
N ALA A 97 7.96 -3.03 -2.09
CA ALA A 97 9.15 -3.89 -2.01
C ALA A 97 8.79 -5.38 -2.01
N THR A 98 7.62 -5.74 -1.49
CA THR A 98 7.14 -7.13 -1.42
C THR A 98 6.43 -7.57 -2.70
N CYS A 99 5.69 -6.67 -3.34
CA CYS A 99 4.92 -6.98 -4.55
C CYS A 99 5.83 -7.27 -5.75
N GLU A 100 5.45 -8.23 -6.56
CA GLU A 100 6.13 -8.57 -7.80
C GLU A 100 5.90 -7.52 -8.89
N THR A 101 4.72 -6.94 -8.91
CA THR A 101 4.31 -5.92 -9.87
C THR A 101 3.75 -4.71 -9.13
N VAL A 102 4.17 -3.52 -9.53
CA VAL A 102 3.66 -2.25 -9.02
C VAL A 102 3.32 -1.34 -10.19
N VAL A 103 2.10 -0.81 -10.19
CA VAL A 103 1.58 0.04 -11.25
C VAL A 103 1.02 1.33 -10.65
N LEU A 104 1.39 2.46 -11.21
CA LEU A 104 0.76 3.74 -10.92
C LEU A 104 -0.33 4.00 -11.98
N VAL A 105 -1.54 4.33 -11.53
CA VAL A 105 -2.65 4.67 -12.42
C VAL A 105 -2.86 6.18 -12.39
N VAL A 106 -2.73 6.82 -13.53
CA VAL A 106 -2.96 8.26 -13.71
C VAL A 106 -3.95 8.45 -14.87
N ALA A 107 -5.03 9.16 -14.63
CA ALA A 107 -6.08 9.40 -15.62
C ALA A 107 -6.60 8.09 -16.27
N GLY A 108 -6.72 7.03 -15.49
CA GLY A 108 -7.14 5.70 -15.97
C GLY A 108 -6.08 4.94 -16.75
N LEU A 109 -4.87 5.50 -16.91
CA LEU A 109 -3.79 4.88 -17.68
C LEU A 109 -2.75 4.25 -16.73
N PRO A 110 -2.37 2.98 -16.97
CA PRO A 110 -1.38 2.31 -16.14
C PRO A 110 0.04 2.74 -16.51
N LEU A 111 0.84 3.05 -15.51
CA LEU A 111 2.27 3.26 -15.62
C LEU A 111 3.01 2.19 -14.81
N PRO A 112 3.63 1.20 -15.44
CA PRO A 112 4.41 0.20 -14.73
C PRO A 112 5.61 0.82 -14.02
N LEU A 113 5.74 0.53 -12.70
CA LEU A 113 6.86 0.98 -11.88
C LEU A 113 7.80 -0.17 -11.54
N LYS A 114 7.26 -1.38 -11.42
CA LYS A 114 7.99 -2.61 -11.12
C LYS A 114 7.30 -3.78 -11.79
N SER A 115 8.04 -4.66 -12.44
CA SER A 115 7.52 -5.88 -13.06
C SER A 115 8.59 -6.96 -13.05
N ASP A 116 8.18 -8.20 -12.79
CA ASP A 116 9.04 -9.38 -12.91
C ASP A 116 9.13 -9.91 -14.35
N ASP A 117 8.48 -9.26 -15.32
CA ASP A 117 8.57 -9.67 -16.73
C ASP A 117 9.94 -9.27 -17.32
N PRO A 118 10.80 -10.23 -17.65
CA PRO A 118 12.14 -9.95 -18.19
C PRO A 118 12.14 -9.24 -19.55
N LYS A 119 10.96 -9.00 -20.13
CA LYS A 119 10.83 -8.28 -21.41
C LYS A 119 10.75 -6.77 -21.29
N THR A 120 10.61 -6.23 -20.07
CA THR A 120 10.50 -4.79 -19.87
C THR A 120 11.84 -4.10 -19.62
N ASP A 121 12.91 -4.86 -19.37
CA ASP A 121 14.24 -4.30 -19.11
C ASP A 121 15.03 -3.95 -20.38
N ASP A 122 14.54 -4.33 -21.59
CA ASP A 122 15.30 -4.16 -22.85
C ASP A 122 14.86 -2.98 -23.72
N ASP A 123 13.93 -2.14 -23.25
CA ASP A 123 13.50 -0.93 -24.00
C ASP A 123 13.96 0.39 -23.36
N SER A 124 14.93 0.34 -22.48
CA SER A 124 15.57 1.54 -21.93
C SER A 124 16.75 2.04 -22.75
N GLY A 125 16.95 1.52 -23.94
CA GLY A 125 18.06 1.87 -24.79
C GLY A 125 17.59 2.41 -26.12
N SER A 126 17.11 3.63 -26.21
CA SER A 126 17.38 4.45 -27.38
C SER A 126 16.40 5.60 -27.56
N ASP A 127 16.95 6.69 -27.94
CA ASP A 127 16.37 7.81 -28.68
C ASP A 127 15.48 8.77 -27.91
N PHE A 128 16.01 9.37 -26.89
CA PHE A 128 15.78 10.80 -26.70
C PHE A 128 16.75 11.57 -27.64
N ARG A 129 16.27 11.84 -28.82
CA ARG A 129 16.83 12.89 -29.66
C ARG A 129 15.95 14.11 -29.63
#